data_9765077c80061f0561adceb13c0e622b
#
_entry.id   9765077c80061f0561adceb13c0e622b
#
_cell.length_a   1.000
_cell.length_b   1.000
_cell.length_c   1.000
_cell.angle_alpha   90.00
_cell.angle_beta   90.00
_cell.angle_gamma   90.00
#
_symmetry.space_group_name_H-M   'P 1'
#
loop_
_entity.id
_entity.type
_entity.pdbx_description
1 polymer ?
#
loop_
_entity_poly.entity_id
_entity_poly.type
_entity_poly.pdbx_seq_one_letter_code
_entity_poly.pdbx_strand_id
1 'polypeptide(L)'
;MIFPSLSDISAAHARIQPFIHRTPILTSEAIDAIAGCSIYFKCENFQKVGAFKARGAANAVMKLTDAQRAKGVATHSSGNHAAALARAATVAGIPSYIVMPSNAPEIKKKAVKGYGGEIIECEPNLKARETSLEAVVARTGAAFIPPYDHLDVIEGQATCALEFIEDQSDLDILMAPVGGGGLLGGTALVAHYLNSNIEIIAGEPAGADDAYRSFHAGYLIPQTGPMTIADGLLTSLGTLNFALIQAHVRDILLANDPQIIEAMRLVYERMKIIIEPSCAVPLAALLANKERFAGKKVGIILSGGNVDLGKLPF
;
A
#
# COMPACT_ATOMS: atom_id res chain seq x y z
N MET A 1 17.73 11.83 -9.21
CA MET A 1 16.46 11.11 -9.50
C MET A 1 15.36 12.17 -9.54
N ILE A 2 14.46 12.14 -10.52
CA ILE A 2 13.33 13.10 -10.61
C ILE A 2 12.10 12.41 -10.05
N PHE A 3 11.50 12.98 -9.01
CA PHE A 3 10.27 12.49 -8.39
C PHE A 3 9.05 13.24 -8.92
N PRO A 4 7.84 12.69 -8.82
CA PRO A 4 6.61 13.37 -9.19
C PRO A 4 6.45 14.69 -8.43
N SER A 5 6.11 15.74 -9.15
CA SER A 5 5.74 17.03 -8.55
C SER A 5 4.32 17.00 -7.97
N LEU A 6 3.97 18.02 -7.18
CA LEU A 6 2.58 18.17 -6.69
C LEU A 6 1.58 18.25 -7.86
N SER A 7 1.98 18.89 -8.98
CA SER A 7 1.12 18.97 -10.18
C SER A 7 0.91 17.61 -10.82
N ASP A 8 1.92 16.73 -10.84
CA ASP A 8 1.77 15.35 -11.34
C ASP A 8 0.81 14.53 -10.48
N ILE A 9 0.93 14.65 -9.13
CA ILE A 9 0.04 14.01 -8.18
C ILE A 9 -1.39 14.54 -8.30
N SER A 10 -1.58 15.84 -8.45
CA SER A 10 -2.90 16.45 -8.67
C SER A 10 -3.52 16.00 -10.00
N ALA A 11 -2.72 15.90 -11.05
CA ALA A 11 -3.16 15.36 -12.34
C ALA A 11 -3.52 13.87 -12.24
N ALA A 12 -2.75 13.09 -11.45
CA ALA A 12 -3.09 11.70 -11.14
C ALA A 12 -4.43 11.60 -10.39
N HIS A 13 -4.64 12.44 -9.37
CA HIS A 13 -5.90 12.49 -8.61
C HIS A 13 -7.10 12.79 -9.51
N ALA A 14 -7.02 13.84 -10.33
CA ALA A 14 -8.08 14.18 -11.29
C ALA A 14 -8.36 13.03 -12.29
N ARG A 15 -7.31 12.33 -12.74
CA ARG A 15 -7.41 11.20 -13.67
C ARG A 15 -8.13 10.01 -13.07
N ILE A 16 -7.83 9.66 -11.80
CA ILE A 16 -8.35 8.44 -11.17
C ILE A 16 -9.66 8.67 -10.40
N GLN A 17 -10.01 9.90 -10.06
CA GLN A 17 -11.21 10.26 -9.29
C GLN A 17 -12.50 9.53 -9.74
N PRO A 18 -12.80 9.35 -11.04
CA PRO A 18 -13.99 8.63 -11.47
C PRO A 18 -13.97 7.12 -11.17
N PHE A 19 -12.81 6.55 -10.86
CA PHE A 19 -12.57 5.10 -10.76
C PHE A 19 -12.28 4.61 -9.34
N ILE A 20 -12.13 5.53 -8.40
CA ILE A 20 -11.81 5.27 -6.99
C ILE A 20 -12.90 5.83 -6.07
N HIS A 21 -12.77 5.56 -4.77
CA HIS A 21 -13.54 6.25 -3.73
C HIS A 21 -12.66 7.33 -3.07
N ARG A 22 -13.22 8.51 -2.79
CA ARG A 22 -12.68 9.38 -1.75
C ARG A 22 -13.06 8.72 -0.42
N THR A 23 -12.11 8.03 0.19
CA THR A 23 -12.38 7.23 1.39
C THR A 23 -12.57 8.12 2.62
N PRO A 24 -13.42 7.73 3.58
CA PRO A 24 -13.66 8.53 4.78
C PRO A 24 -12.46 8.56 5.72
N ILE A 25 -12.43 9.60 6.56
CA ILE A 25 -11.62 9.66 7.77
C ILE A 25 -12.53 9.30 8.95
N LEU A 26 -12.12 8.31 9.75
CA LEU A 26 -12.82 7.90 10.96
C LEU A 26 -11.95 8.16 12.18
N THR A 27 -12.60 8.33 13.35
CA THR A 27 -11.96 8.48 14.66
C THR A 27 -12.53 7.47 15.65
N SER A 28 -11.86 7.28 16.80
CA SER A 28 -12.33 6.42 17.88
C SER A 28 -11.84 6.92 19.22
N GLU A 29 -12.74 7.55 20.00
CA GLU A 29 -12.43 8.02 21.36
C GLU A 29 -11.83 6.93 22.26
N ALA A 30 -12.28 5.67 22.09
CA ALA A 30 -11.74 4.55 22.84
C ALA A 30 -10.28 4.21 22.46
N ILE A 31 -9.92 4.36 21.19
CA ILE A 31 -8.54 4.13 20.73
C ILE A 31 -7.68 5.34 21.14
N ASP A 32 -8.19 6.56 21.02
CA ASP A 32 -7.51 7.78 21.44
C ASP A 32 -7.14 7.73 22.93
N ALA A 33 -8.08 7.31 23.78
CA ALA A 33 -7.83 7.14 25.23
C ALA A 33 -6.75 6.09 25.53
N ILE A 34 -6.67 5.00 24.75
CA ILE A 34 -5.64 3.97 24.89
C ILE A 34 -4.28 4.49 24.40
N ALA A 35 -4.28 5.25 23.31
CA ALA A 35 -3.08 5.77 22.66
C ALA A 35 -2.48 7.00 23.35
N GLY A 36 -3.31 7.80 24.03
CA GLY A 36 -2.91 9.08 24.63
C GLY A 36 -2.74 10.21 23.61
N CYS A 37 -3.35 10.07 22.43
CA CYS A 37 -3.30 11.03 21.32
C CYS A 37 -4.60 11.00 20.53
N SER A 38 -4.84 11.99 19.66
CA SER A 38 -5.99 12.00 18.76
C SER A 38 -5.64 11.33 17.45
N ILE A 39 -6.34 10.25 17.07
CA ILE A 39 -6.04 9.47 15.89
C ILE A 39 -7.14 9.66 14.82
N TYR A 40 -6.70 9.94 13.60
CA TYR A 40 -7.52 10.07 12.41
C TYR A 40 -7.17 8.94 11.45
N PHE A 41 -8.14 8.10 11.10
CA PHE A 41 -7.93 6.93 10.25
C PHE A 41 -8.44 7.18 8.83
N LYS A 42 -7.54 7.31 7.84
CA LYS A 42 -7.89 7.32 6.40
C LYS A 42 -8.18 5.90 5.96
N CYS A 43 -9.44 5.59 5.69
CA CYS A 43 -9.94 4.22 5.58
C CYS A 43 -9.84 3.66 4.14
N GLU A 44 -8.63 3.34 3.67
CA GLU A 44 -8.41 2.69 2.37
C GLU A 44 -8.87 1.22 2.33
N ASN A 45 -9.26 0.63 3.44
CA ASN A 45 -10.00 -0.62 3.48
C ASN A 45 -11.39 -0.51 2.82
N PHE A 46 -11.95 0.70 2.68
CA PHE A 46 -13.18 0.99 1.93
C PHE A 46 -12.93 1.36 0.48
N GLN A 47 -11.69 1.40 0.04
CA GLN A 47 -11.34 1.69 -1.34
C GLN A 47 -11.82 0.57 -2.28
N LYS A 48 -11.94 0.84 -3.59
CA LYS A 48 -12.13 -0.20 -4.61
C LYS A 48 -11.12 -1.32 -4.40
N VAL A 49 -11.53 -2.54 -4.63
CA VAL A 49 -10.79 -3.78 -4.33
C VAL A 49 -10.40 -3.95 -2.85
N GLY A 50 -10.94 -3.15 -1.94
CA GLY A 50 -10.67 -3.23 -0.51
C GLY A 50 -9.27 -2.78 -0.11
N ALA A 51 -8.55 -1.98 -0.93
CA ALA A 51 -7.20 -1.53 -0.62
C ALA A 51 -6.75 -0.32 -1.44
N PHE A 52 -5.82 0.47 -0.88
CA PHE A 52 -5.20 1.64 -1.53
C PHE A 52 -4.61 1.35 -2.92
N LYS A 53 -4.26 0.08 -3.18
CA LYS A 53 -3.66 -0.36 -4.46
C LYS A 53 -4.52 0.01 -5.68
N ALA A 54 -5.82 0.20 -5.51
CA ALA A 54 -6.71 0.69 -6.57
C ALA A 54 -6.25 2.01 -7.17
N ARG A 55 -5.67 2.92 -6.36
CA ARG A 55 -5.22 4.24 -6.78
C ARG A 55 -4.05 4.16 -7.77
N GLY A 56 -2.96 3.50 -7.36
CA GLY A 56 -1.76 3.37 -8.19
C GLY A 56 -1.99 2.52 -9.44
N ALA A 57 -2.77 1.43 -9.33
CA ALA A 57 -3.14 0.61 -10.49
C ALA A 57 -3.99 1.40 -11.49
N ALA A 58 -4.99 2.16 -11.02
CA ALA A 58 -5.80 3.01 -11.90
C ALA A 58 -4.94 4.07 -12.60
N ASN A 59 -4.07 4.77 -11.87
CA ASN A 59 -3.22 5.80 -12.47
C ASN A 59 -2.30 5.23 -13.55
N ALA A 60 -1.60 4.14 -13.25
CA ALA A 60 -0.69 3.52 -14.20
C ALA A 60 -1.42 3.03 -15.47
N VAL A 61 -2.61 2.42 -15.32
CA VAL A 61 -3.41 1.95 -16.46
C VAL A 61 -3.94 3.12 -17.29
N MET A 62 -4.44 4.18 -16.65
CA MET A 62 -5.02 5.33 -17.38
C MET A 62 -3.96 6.21 -18.08
N LYS A 63 -2.68 6.12 -17.69
CA LYS A 63 -1.54 6.78 -18.37
C LYS A 63 -1.00 6.02 -19.58
N LEU A 64 -1.44 4.78 -19.83
CA LEU A 64 -0.96 4.01 -20.96
C LEU A 64 -1.30 4.68 -22.30
N THR A 65 -0.35 4.63 -23.23
CA THR A 65 -0.58 5.01 -24.64
C THR A 65 -1.54 4.03 -25.32
N ASP A 66 -2.18 4.45 -26.41
CA ASP A 66 -3.09 3.56 -27.16
C ASP A 66 -2.41 2.27 -27.62
N ALA A 67 -1.15 2.36 -28.03
CA ALA A 67 -0.35 1.20 -28.41
C ALA A 67 -0.11 0.21 -27.26
N GLN A 68 0.08 0.70 -26.04
CA GLN A 68 0.19 -0.12 -24.82
C GLN A 68 -1.18 -0.68 -24.42
N ARG A 69 -2.23 0.14 -24.46
CA ARG A 69 -3.61 -0.29 -24.16
C ARG A 69 -4.05 -1.47 -25.03
N ALA A 70 -3.73 -1.44 -26.33
CA ALA A 70 -4.06 -2.53 -27.24
C ALA A 70 -3.43 -3.89 -26.86
N LYS A 71 -2.31 -3.86 -26.13
CA LYS A 71 -1.58 -5.07 -25.67
C LYS A 71 -1.92 -5.46 -24.24
N GLY A 72 -2.54 -4.54 -23.47
CA GLY A 72 -2.91 -4.75 -22.09
C GLY A 72 -1.78 -4.57 -21.09
N VAL A 73 -1.99 -5.08 -19.89
CA VAL A 73 -1.05 -4.96 -18.76
C VAL A 73 -0.72 -6.31 -18.16
N ALA A 74 0.46 -6.42 -17.55
CA ALA A 74 0.90 -7.61 -16.84
C ALA A 74 1.53 -7.26 -15.49
N THR A 75 1.40 -8.16 -14.50
CA THR A 75 2.11 -8.09 -13.23
C THR A 75 2.34 -9.47 -12.64
N HIS A 76 3.28 -9.57 -11.70
CA HIS A 76 3.36 -10.70 -10.79
C HIS A 76 2.97 -10.24 -9.37
N SER A 77 1.83 -10.69 -8.92
CA SER A 77 1.34 -10.40 -7.56
C SER A 77 0.24 -11.38 -7.19
N SER A 78 0.18 -11.79 -5.93
CA SER A 78 -0.89 -12.63 -5.39
C SER A 78 -1.79 -11.91 -4.38
N GLY A 79 -1.63 -10.58 -4.22
CA GLY A 79 -2.34 -9.79 -3.23
C GLY A 79 -3.16 -8.63 -3.84
N ASN A 80 -3.27 -7.56 -3.07
CA ASN A 80 -4.09 -6.39 -3.38
C ASN A 80 -3.75 -5.74 -4.74
N HIS A 81 -2.47 -5.77 -5.16
CA HIS A 81 -2.07 -5.20 -6.45
C HIS A 81 -2.60 -6.03 -7.64
N ALA A 82 -2.62 -7.35 -7.52
CA ALA A 82 -3.18 -8.24 -8.55
C ALA A 82 -4.64 -7.90 -8.84
N ALA A 83 -5.47 -7.85 -7.79
CA ALA A 83 -6.89 -7.48 -7.89
C ALA A 83 -7.08 -6.04 -8.41
N ALA A 84 -6.25 -5.10 -7.94
CA ALA A 84 -6.32 -3.71 -8.34
C ALA A 84 -5.99 -3.52 -9.83
N LEU A 85 -4.94 -4.19 -10.34
CA LEU A 85 -4.56 -4.10 -11.74
C LEU A 85 -5.60 -4.77 -12.65
N ALA A 86 -6.10 -5.96 -12.27
CA ALA A 86 -7.17 -6.64 -12.99
C ALA A 86 -8.41 -5.74 -13.12
N ARG A 87 -8.86 -5.14 -12.01
CA ARG A 87 -9.99 -4.20 -12.03
C ARG A 87 -9.71 -2.97 -12.89
N ALA A 88 -8.54 -2.34 -12.75
CA ALA A 88 -8.21 -1.14 -13.51
C ALA A 88 -8.19 -1.42 -15.02
N ALA A 89 -7.64 -2.57 -15.43
CA ALA A 89 -7.62 -3.01 -16.82
C ALA A 89 -9.04 -3.25 -17.36
N THR A 90 -9.90 -3.94 -16.59
CA THR A 90 -11.30 -4.18 -16.97
C THR A 90 -12.09 -2.88 -17.15
N VAL A 91 -11.93 -1.92 -16.23
CA VAL A 91 -12.54 -0.59 -16.35
C VAL A 91 -12.04 0.16 -17.57
N ALA A 92 -10.77 -0.02 -17.93
CA ALA A 92 -10.16 0.57 -19.12
C ALA A 92 -10.50 -0.19 -20.44
N GLY A 93 -11.16 -1.35 -20.36
CA GLY A 93 -11.48 -2.20 -21.51
C GLY A 93 -10.26 -2.85 -22.15
N ILE A 94 -9.22 -3.17 -21.37
CA ILE A 94 -7.97 -3.77 -21.87
C ILE A 94 -7.67 -5.10 -21.18
N PRO A 95 -6.89 -6.00 -21.81
CA PRO A 95 -6.47 -7.27 -21.20
C PRO A 95 -5.56 -7.05 -19.97
N SER A 96 -5.65 -7.96 -18.99
CA SER A 96 -4.70 -8.03 -17.89
C SER A 96 -4.23 -9.46 -17.63
N TYR A 97 -2.93 -9.64 -17.50
CA TYR A 97 -2.25 -10.91 -17.29
C TYR A 97 -1.58 -10.90 -15.92
N ILE A 98 -2.09 -11.73 -15.01
CA ILE A 98 -1.68 -11.74 -13.60
C ILE A 98 -0.94 -13.04 -13.28
N VAL A 99 0.38 -12.95 -13.15
CA VAL A 99 1.21 -14.10 -12.75
C VAL A 99 1.06 -14.31 -11.25
N MET A 100 0.56 -15.47 -10.86
CA MET A 100 0.33 -15.84 -9.46
C MET A 100 0.99 -17.19 -9.14
N PRO A 101 1.57 -17.36 -7.94
CA PRO A 101 2.06 -18.67 -7.54
C PRO A 101 0.91 -19.68 -7.40
N SER A 102 1.16 -20.93 -7.76
CA SER A 102 0.16 -22.00 -7.72
C SER A 102 -0.48 -22.22 -6.34
N ASN A 103 0.29 -21.97 -5.27
CA ASN A 103 -0.16 -22.02 -3.88
C ASN A 103 -0.83 -20.71 -3.37
N ALA A 104 -1.10 -19.74 -4.23
CA ALA A 104 -1.81 -18.54 -3.81
C ALA A 104 -3.21 -18.90 -3.27
N PRO A 105 -3.66 -18.24 -2.18
CA PRO A 105 -4.98 -18.50 -1.60
C PRO A 105 -6.11 -18.37 -2.64
N GLU A 106 -7.03 -19.35 -2.64
CA GLU A 106 -8.14 -19.37 -3.60
C GLU A 106 -9.02 -18.11 -3.56
N ILE A 107 -9.18 -17.51 -2.39
CA ILE A 107 -9.92 -16.26 -2.25
C ILE A 107 -9.27 -15.12 -3.07
N LYS A 108 -7.93 -15.07 -3.13
CA LYS A 108 -7.18 -14.08 -3.91
C LYS A 108 -7.25 -14.37 -5.41
N LYS A 109 -7.18 -15.64 -5.81
CA LYS A 109 -7.39 -16.06 -7.21
C LYS A 109 -8.83 -15.73 -7.67
N LYS A 110 -9.84 -16.01 -6.85
CA LYS A 110 -11.23 -15.67 -7.14
C LYS A 110 -11.42 -14.15 -7.30
N ALA A 111 -10.79 -13.34 -6.47
CA ALA A 111 -10.84 -11.88 -6.60
C ALA A 111 -10.29 -11.40 -7.95
N VAL A 112 -9.11 -11.88 -8.36
CA VAL A 112 -8.51 -11.53 -9.67
C VAL A 112 -9.41 -11.95 -10.82
N LYS A 113 -9.93 -13.19 -10.82
CA LYS A 113 -10.87 -13.68 -11.83
C LYS A 113 -12.17 -12.85 -11.85
N GLY A 114 -12.70 -12.54 -10.67
CA GLY A 114 -13.92 -11.72 -10.51
C GLY A 114 -13.76 -10.30 -11.06
N TYR A 115 -12.55 -9.77 -11.06
CA TYR A 115 -12.19 -8.51 -11.69
C TYR A 115 -11.73 -8.63 -13.16
N GLY A 116 -11.90 -9.81 -13.80
CA GLY A 116 -11.62 -10.01 -15.22
C GLY A 116 -10.14 -10.24 -15.57
N GLY A 117 -9.28 -10.49 -14.59
CA GLY A 117 -7.86 -10.79 -14.85
C GLY A 117 -7.64 -12.24 -15.32
N GLU A 118 -6.79 -12.42 -16.34
CA GLU A 118 -6.29 -13.73 -16.75
C GLU A 118 -5.15 -14.14 -15.80
N ILE A 119 -5.34 -15.27 -15.07
CA ILE A 119 -4.32 -15.79 -14.16
C ILE A 119 -3.39 -16.74 -14.91
N ILE A 120 -2.08 -16.49 -14.81
CA ILE A 120 -1.02 -17.37 -15.25
C ILE A 120 -0.34 -17.94 -14.00
N GLU A 121 -0.53 -19.23 -13.74
CA GLU A 121 0.07 -19.88 -12.58
C GLU A 121 1.55 -20.17 -12.80
N CYS A 122 2.35 -20.04 -11.73
CA CYS A 122 3.78 -20.34 -11.71
C CYS A 122 4.17 -21.06 -10.42
N GLU A 123 5.40 -21.58 -10.36
CA GLU A 123 5.98 -22.12 -9.14
C GLU A 123 6.05 -21.06 -8.02
N PRO A 124 5.92 -21.46 -6.72
CA PRO A 124 5.82 -20.55 -5.60
C PRO A 124 7.17 -19.98 -5.12
N ASN A 125 7.95 -19.43 -6.06
CA ASN A 125 9.22 -18.74 -5.78
C ASN A 125 9.35 -17.46 -6.63
N LEU A 126 10.22 -16.55 -6.19
CA LEU A 126 10.39 -15.24 -6.85
C LEU A 126 10.88 -15.38 -8.29
N LYS A 127 11.88 -16.23 -8.52
CA LYS A 127 12.46 -16.45 -9.86
C LYS A 127 11.42 -16.94 -10.87
N ALA A 128 10.57 -17.89 -10.46
CA ALA A 128 9.50 -18.40 -11.33
C ALA A 128 8.46 -17.31 -11.65
N ARG A 129 8.12 -16.46 -10.69
CA ARG A 129 7.21 -15.31 -10.93
C ARG A 129 7.79 -14.35 -11.96
N GLU A 130 9.06 -13.97 -11.82
CA GLU A 130 9.77 -13.07 -12.73
C GLU A 130 9.88 -13.67 -14.12
N THR A 131 10.37 -14.91 -14.24
CA THR A 131 10.50 -15.62 -15.55
C THR A 131 9.15 -15.79 -16.24
N SER A 132 8.09 -16.15 -15.48
CA SER A 132 6.75 -16.28 -16.06
C SER A 132 6.20 -14.92 -16.53
N LEU A 133 6.45 -13.85 -15.78
CA LEU A 133 6.07 -12.51 -16.21
C LEU A 133 6.81 -12.09 -17.48
N GLU A 134 8.12 -12.31 -17.55
CA GLU A 134 8.92 -12.04 -18.76
C GLU A 134 8.38 -12.78 -19.98
N ALA A 135 8.04 -14.06 -19.84
CA ALA A 135 7.45 -14.85 -20.90
C ALA A 135 6.07 -14.31 -21.35
N VAL A 136 5.24 -13.86 -20.40
CA VAL A 136 3.95 -13.22 -20.69
C VAL A 136 4.15 -11.92 -21.45
N VAL A 137 5.04 -11.06 -20.99
CA VAL A 137 5.34 -9.77 -21.64
C VAL A 137 5.92 -10.01 -23.05
N ALA A 138 6.83 -10.95 -23.22
CA ALA A 138 7.40 -11.30 -24.53
C ALA A 138 6.33 -11.80 -25.51
N ARG A 139 5.38 -12.62 -25.04
CA ARG A 139 4.29 -13.18 -25.85
C ARG A 139 3.23 -12.15 -26.23
N THR A 140 2.84 -11.28 -25.30
CA THR A 140 1.68 -10.39 -25.44
C THR A 140 2.06 -8.96 -25.80
N GLY A 141 3.27 -8.53 -25.43
CA GLY A 141 3.71 -7.14 -25.44
C GLY A 141 3.03 -6.26 -24.38
N ALA A 142 2.36 -6.88 -23.40
CA ALA A 142 1.67 -6.17 -22.33
C ALA A 142 2.63 -5.31 -21.50
N ALA A 143 2.17 -4.14 -21.05
CA ALA A 143 2.96 -3.27 -20.20
C ALA A 143 3.07 -3.86 -18.80
N PHE A 144 4.28 -4.05 -18.30
CA PHE A 144 4.49 -4.46 -16.92
C PHE A 144 4.21 -3.31 -15.96
N ILE A 145 3.28 -3.53 -15.03
CA ILE A 145 2.95 -2.58 -13.95
C ILE A 145 3.37 -3.21 -12.61
N PRO A 146 4.51 -2.80 -12.05
CA PRO A 146 4.99 -3.33 -10.78
C PRO A 146 4.13 -2.84 -9.61
N PRO A 147 4.12 -3.58 -8.47
CA PRO A 147 3.23 -3.29 -7.35
C PRO A 147 3.57 -2.03 -6.56
N TYR A 148 4.74 -1.42 -6.72
CA TYR A 148 5.18 -0.25 -5.93
C TYR A 148 6.28 0.59 -6.57
N ASP A 149 7.35 0.03 -7.13
CA ASP A 149 8.55 0.76 -7.57
C ASP A 149 8.41 1.29 -9.01
N HIS A 150 7.45 2.20 -9.21
CA HIS A 150 7.11 2.80 -10.49
C HIS A 150 6.49 4.17 -10.27
N LEU A 151 6.94 5.18 -11.01
CA LEU A 151 6.50 6.57 -10.80
C LEU A 151 4.98 6.73 -10.92
N ASP A 152 4.35 6.16 -11.95
CA ASP A 152 2.90 6.25 -12.13
C ASP A 152 2.12 5.55 -11.01
N VAL A 153 2.68 4.48 -10.44
CA VAL A 153 2.08 3.81 -9.26
C VAL A 153 2.23 4.68 -8.03
N ILE A 154 3.42 5.25 -7.79
CA ILE A 154 3.69 6.16 -6.67
C ILE A 154 2.78 7.39 -6.73
N GLU A 155 2.64 8.04 -7.90
CA GLU A 155 1.72 9.17 -8.12
C GLU A 155 0.29 8.82 -7.71
N GLY A 156 -0.19 7.65 -8.15
CA GLY A 156 -1.54 7.19 -7.80
C GLY A 156 -1.68 6.93 -6.30
N GLN A 157 -0.70 6.28 -5.64
CA GLN A 157 -0.75 6.03 -4.19
C GLN A 157 -0.68 7.33 -3.39
N ALA A 158 0.08 8.32 -3.86
CA ALA A 158 0.22 9.63 -3.25
C ALA A 158 -1.14 10.35 -3.10
N THR A 159 -2.10 10.09 -4.00
CA THR A 159 -3.45 10.68 -3.92
C THR A 159 -4.20 10.35 -2.63
N CYS A 160 -3.83 9.27 -1.94
CA CYS A 160 -4.39 8.93 -0.63
C CYS A 160 -4.02 10.01 0.41
N ALA A 161 -2.76 10.37 0.49
CA ALA A 161 -2.28 11.40 1.40
C ALA A 161 -2.74 12.81 0.96
N LEU A 162 -2.87 13.05 -0.35
CA LEU A 162 -3.44 14.31 -0.87
C LEU A 162 -4.84 14.53 -0.29
N GLU A 163 -5.75 13.57 -0.47
CA GLU A 163 -7.09 13.63 0.12
C GLU A 163 -7.07 13.73 1.64
N PHE A 164 -6.15 12.99 2.29
CA PHE A 164 -6.09 12.97 3.74
C PHE A 164 -5.70 14.34 4.31
N ILE A 165 -4.67 14.99 3.77
CA ILE A 165 -4.21 16.31 4.23
C ILE A 165 -5.21 17.41 3.85
N GLU A 166 -5.90 17.29 2.70
CA GLU A 166 -7.00 18.19 2.34
C GLU A 166 -8.18 18.13 3.34
N ASP A 167 -8.56 16.91 3.76
CA ASP A 167 -9.70 16.68 4.66
C ASP A 167 -9.33 16.89 6.14
N GLN A 168 -8.04 16.76 6.53
CA GLN A 168 -7.52 16.90 7.89
C GLN A 168 -6.15 17.59 7.85
N SER A 169 -6.15 18.90 7.77
CA SER A 169 -4.94 19.71 7.50
C SER A 169 -4.06 19.98 8.73
N ASP A 170 -4.56 19.72 9.94
CA ASP A 170 -3.89 20.06 11.21
C ASP A 170 -3.25 18.84 11.91
N LEU A 171 -2.81 17.86 11.11
CA LEU A 171 -2.05 16.71 11.61
C LEU A 171 -0.64 17.12 12.04
N ASP A 172 -0.17 16.61 13.18
CA ASP A 172 1.24 16.69 13.58
C ASP A 172 2.07 15.58 12.94
N ILE A 173 1.48 14.38 12.82
CA ILE A 173 2.14 13.17 12.33
C ILE A 173 1.21 12.45 11.35
N LEU A 174 1.77 11.87 10.30
CA LEU A 174 1.06 10.99 9.38
C LEU A 174 1.81 9.67 9.25
N MET A 175 1.10 8.56 9.50
CA MET A 175 1.67 7.22 9.52
C MET A 175 1.11 6.36 8.38
N ALA A 176 1.99 5.57 7.76
CA ALA A 176 1.64 4.57 6.78
C ALA A 176 2.45 3.28 7.00
N PRO A 177 1.92 2.09 6.61
CA PRO A 177 2.73 0.87 6.62
C PRO A 177 3.76 0.89 5.50
N VAL A 178 4.90 0.22 5.72
CA VAL A 178 5.95 0.05 4.73
C VAL A 178 6.24 -1.42 4.43
N GLY A 179 6.29 -1.76 3.17
CA GLY A 179 6.84 -2.95 2.55
C GLY A 179 7.63 -2.47 1.34
N GLY A 180 7.13 -2.60 0.11
CA GLY A 180 7.79 -2.04 -1.08
C GLY A 180 7.91 -0.50 -1.14
N GLY A 181 7.22 0.21 -0.25
CA GLY A 181 7.41 1.64 0.00
C GLY A 181 6.55 2.60 -0.82
N GLY A 182 5.78 2.14 -1.81
CA GLY A 182 5.05 3.04 -2.72
C GLY A 182 3.99 3.91 -2.05
N LEU A 183 3.27 3.40 -1.05
CA LEU A 183 2.31 4.20 -0.26
C LEU A 183 3.04 5.22 0.62
N LEU A 184 4.04 4.76 1.38
CA LEU A 184 4.80 5.61 2.29
C LEU A 184 5.56 6.70 1.53
N GLY A 185 6.26 6.35 0.43
CA GLY A 185 6.99 7.31 -0.39
C GLY A 185 6.07 8.38 -1.00
N GLY A 186 4.91 7.95 -1.54
CA GLY A 186 3.90 8.87 -2.04
C GLY A 186 3.31 9.77 -0.95
N THR A 187 3.05 9.20 0.24
CA THR A 187 2.57 9.95 1.41
C THR A 187 3.58 11.02 1.85
N ALA A 188 4.84 10.62 1.96
CA ALA A 188 5.92 11.52 2.38
C ALA A 188 6.12 12.67 1.38
N LEU A 189 6.04 12.38 0.09
CA LEU A 189 6.17 13.37 -0.96
C LEU A 189 5.05 14.42 -0.92
N VAL A 190 3.80 13.99 -0.73
CA VAL A 190 2.65 14.92 -0.60
C VAL A 190 2.77 15.79 0.65
N ALA A 191 3.11 15.21 1.79
CA ALA A 191 3.30 15.98 3.02
C ALA A 191 4.41 17.03 2.84
N HIS A 192 5.52 16.67 2.19
CA HIS A 192 6.60 17.62 1.88
C HIS A 192 6.11 18.82 1.07
N TYR A 193 5.21 18.60 0.09
CA TYR A 193 4.69 19.69 -0.75
C TYR A 193 3.60 20.53 -0.09
N LEU A 194 2.70 19.90 0.67
CA LEU A 194 1.53 20.59 1.20
C LEU A 194 1.74 21.17 2.59
N ASN A 195 2.43 20.43 3.46
CA ASN A 195 2.69 20.84 4.83
C ASN A 195 3.92 20.10 5.39
N SER A 196 5.10 20.67 5.19
CA SER A 196 6.37 20.09 5.63
C SER A 196 6.55 20.01 7.16
N ASN A 197 5.60 20.53 7.95
CA ASN A 197 5.59 20.39 9.39
C ASN A 197 5.01 19.04 9.85
N ILE A 198 4.26 18.34 8.98
CA ILE A 198 3.76 17.01 9.28
C ILE A 198 4.94 16.02 9.27
N GLU A 199 5.20 15.40 10.42
CA GLU A 199 6.21 14.34 10.51
C GLU A 199 5.65 13.04 9.87
N ILE A 200 6.40 12.43 8.96
CA ILE A 200 6.04 11.15 8.37
C ILE A 200 6.77 10.03 9.10
N ILE A 201 6.00 9.11 9.68
CA ILE A 201 6.53 7.94 10.40
C ILE A 201 5.96 6.67 9.77
N ALA A 202 6.82 5.70 9.50
CA ALA A 202 6.37 4.39 9.03
C ALA A 202 6.12 3.41 10.17
N GLY A 203 5.18 2.48 9.95
CA GLY A 203 5.11 1.23 10.70
C GLY A 203 5.59 0.08 9.83
N GLU A 204 6.49 -0.76 10.35
CA GLU A 204 7.00 -1.95 9.65
C GLU A 204 6.91 -3.19 10.56
N PRO A 205 6.57 -4.39 10.02
CA PRO A 205 6.59 -5.60 10.84
C PRO A 205 8.03 -6.00 11.18
N ALA A 206 8.30 -6.30 12.44
CA ALA A 206 9.63 -6.72 12.90
C ALA A 206 10.15 -8.00 12.21
N GLY A 207 9.23 -8.85 11.73
CA GLY A 207 9.56 -10.05 10.94
C GLY A 207 9.84 -9.78 9.45
N ALA A 208 9.78 -8.51 9.00
CA ALA A 208 10.07 -8.09 7.63
C ALA A 208 10.58 -6.63 7.66
N ASP A 209 11.76 -6.43 8.24
CA ASP A 209 12.33 -5.16 8.70
C ASP A 209 13.34 -4.52 7.74
N ASP A 210 13.30 -4.86 6.48
CA ASP A 210 14.29 -4.40 5.50
C ASP A 210 14.27 -2.89 5.26
N ALA A 211 13.09 -2.25 5.34
CA ALA A 211 13.00 -0.80 5.20
C ALA A 211 13.60 -0.09 6.41
N TYR A 212 13.35 -0.57 7.63
CA TYR A 212 14.00 -0.07 8.85
C TYR A 212 15.52 -0.17 8.77
N ARG A 213 16.03 -1.36 8.41
CA ARG A 213 17.48 -1.59 8.26
C ARG A 213 18.08 -0.70 7.16
N SER A 214 17.40 -0.60 6.01
CA SER A 214 17.85 0.24 4.89
C SER A 214 17.86 1.72 5.27
N PHE A 215 16.82 2.19 5.95
CA PHE A 215 16.68 3.58 6.39
C PHE A 215 17.82 4.01 7.31
N HIS A 216 18.14 3.21 8.32
CA HIS A 216 19.19 3.51 9.28
C HIS A 216 20.60 3.30 8.71
N ALA A 217 20.78 2.37 7.77
CA ALA A 217 22.06 2.13 7.12
C ALA A 217 22.40 3.18 6.04
N GLY A 218 21.40 3.87 5.47
CA GLY A 218 21.57 4.82 4.37
C GLY A 218 21.77 4.16 2.99
N TYR A 219 21.56 2.85 2.88
CA TYR A 219 21.57 2.10 1.61
C TYR A 219 20.59 0.93 1.66
N LEU A 220 20.16 0.46 0.48
CA LEU A 220 19.19 -0.63 0.37
C LEU A 220 19.77 -1.95 0.90
N ILE A 221 19.04 -2.57 1.83
CA ILE A 221 19.28 -3.91 2.35
C ILE A 221 18.11 -4.78 1.93
N PRO A 222 18.29 -5.82 1.10
CA PRO A 222 17.19 -6.64 0.63
C PRO A 222 16.55 -7.44 1.77
N GLN A 223 15.26 -7.71 1.64
CA GLN A 223 14.55 -8.60 2.54
C GLN A 223 14.96 -10.05 2.30
N THR A 224 15.26 -10.76 3.37
CA THR A 224 15.65 -12.17 3.32
C THR A 224 14.82 -12.96 4.33
N GLY A 225 13.96 -13.89 3.82
CA GLY A 225 13.16 -14.78 4.66
C GLY A 225 12.17 -14.07 5.57
N PRO A 226 11.32 -13.16 5.06
CA PRO A 226 10.36 -12.44 5.89
C PRO A 226 9.38 -13.40 6.56
N MET A 227 9.10 -13.19 7.85
CA MET A 227 8.21 -14.01 8.65
C MET A 227 7.29 -13.12 9.49
N THR A 228 6.08 -12.84 8.98
CA THR A 228 5.05 -12.05 9.66
C THR A 228 3.67 -12.37 9.10
N ILE A 229 2.63 -12.15 9.91
CA ILE A 229 1.22 -12.21 9.48
C ILE A 229 0.83 -11.06 8.55
N ALA A 230 1.63 -10.00 8.48
CA ALA A 230 1.40 -8.84 7.60
C ALA A 230 1.77 -9.17 6.15
N ASP A 231 0.99 -10.04 5.52
CA ASP A 231 1.26 -10.64 4.21
C ASP A 231 1.40 -9.66 3.04
N GLY A 232 0.87 -8.45 3.17
CA GLY A 232 1.05 -7.35 2.21
C GLY A 232 2.40 -6.63 2.31
N LEU A 233 3.23 -6.95 3.32
CA LEU A 233 4.49 -6.26 3.63
C LEU A 233 5.73 -7.18 3.58
N LEU A 234 5.63 -8.33 2.92
CA LEU A 234 6.71 -9.32 2.78
C LEU A 234 7.73 -8.99 1.67
N THR A 235 7.63 -7.85 1.04
CA THR A 235 8.44 -7.47 -0.13
C THR A 235 9.60 -6.57 0.26
N SER A 236 10.72 -6.66 -0.48
CA SER A 236 11.82 -5.71 -0.32
C SER A 236 11.40 -4.28 -0.70
N LEU A 237 12.02 -3.31 -0.06
CA LEU A 237 11.88 -1.88 -0.37
C LEU A 237 12.35 -1.59 -1.81
N GLY A 238 11.56 -0.82 -2.56
CA GLY A 238 11.91 -0.39 -3.93
C GLY A 238 12.96 0.71 -3.94
N THR A 239 13.75 0.78 -5.01
CA THR A 239 14.84 1.76 -5.15
C THR A 239 14.34 3.20 -5.22
N LEU A 240 13.26 3.46 -5.99
CA LEU A 240 12.64 4.78 -6.06
C LEU A 240 12.05 5.18 -4.70
N ASN A 241 11.37 4.23 -4.07
CA ASN A 241 10.73 4.43 -2.78
C ASN A 241 11.74 4.66 -1.65
N PHE A 242 12.88 3.93 -1.67
CA PHE A 242 13.97 4.14 -0.72
C PHE A 242 14.48 5.59 -0.76
N ALA A 243 14.70 6.14 -1.95
CA ALA A 243 15.18 7.51 -2.09
C ALA A 243 14.15 8.54 -1.57
N LEU A 244 12.84 8.32 -1.79
CA LEU A 244 11.78 9.15 -1.23
C LEU A 244 11.72 9.06 0.30
N ILE A 245 11.82 7.84 0.82
CA ILE A 245 11.78 7.58 2.27
C ILE A 245 12.98 8.21 2.97
N GLN A 246 14.19 8.04 2.43
CA GLN A 246 15.39 8.67 2.97
C GLN A 246 15.31 10.20 3.01
N ALA A 247 14.65 10.81 2.00
CA ALA A 247 14.56 12.26 1.89
C ALA A 247 13.46 12.88 2.79
N HIS A 248 12.36 12.17 3.03
CA HIS A 248 11.14 12.79 3.55
C HIS A 248 10.49 12.07 4.74
N VAL A 249 10.93 10.86 5.09
CA VAL A 249 10.42 10.13 6.26
C VAL A 249 11.27 10.46 7.48
N ARG A 250 10.61 10.68 8.61
CA ARG A 250 11.28 11.01 9.88
C ARG A 250 11.83 9.78 10.57
N ASP A 251 11.09 8.66 10.52
CA ASP A 251 11.47 7.42 11.21
C ASP A 251 10.64 6.22 10.73
N ILE A 252 11.15 5.02 11.00
CA ILE A 252 10.45 3.76 10.79
C ILE A 252 10.39 3.04 12.13
N LEU A 253 9.19 2.70 12.61
CA LEU A 253 8.97 2.01 13.88
C LEU A 253 8.54 0.57 13.61
N LEU A 254 9.13 -0.36 14.36
CA LEU A 254 8.82 -1.79 14.24
C LEU A 254 7.68 -2.21 15.16
N ALA A 255 6.87 -3.17 14.68
CA ALA A 255 5.87 -3.87 15.48
C ALA A 255 5.98 -5.38 15.24
N ASN A 256 5.90 -6.17 16.32
CA ASN A 256 5.87 -7.63 16.22
C ASN A 256 4.44 -8.16 15.96
N ASP A 257 4.32 -9.42 15.53
CA ASP A 257 3.02 -10.01 15.20
C ASP A 257 2.00 -9.98 16.34
N PRO A 258 2.33 -10.27 17.61
CA PRO A 258 1.39 -10.07 18.72
C PRO A 258 0.85 -8.66 18.85
N GLN A 259 1.68 -7.63 18.67
CA GLN A 259 1.26 -6.22 18.68
C GLN A 259 0.36 -5.88 17.49
N ILE A 260 0.66 -6.45 16.32
CA ILE A 260 -0.15 -6.27 15.10
C ILE A 260 -1.55 -6.91 15.30
N ILE A 261 -1.60 -8.11 15.87
CA ILE A 261 -2.87 -8.81 16.19
C ILE A 261 -3.72 -7.98 17.15
N GLU A 262 -3.11 -7.46 18.23
CA GLU A 262 -3.81 -6.66 19.22
C GLU A 262 -4.34 -5.35 18.61
N ALA A 263 -3.55 -4.64 17.81
CA ALA A 263 -3.98 -3.44 17.12
C ALA A 263 -5.12 -3.72 16.11
N MET A 264 -5.02 -4.83 15.36
CA MET A 264 -6.07 -5.27 14.44
C MET A 264 -7.36 -5.55 15.19
N ARG A 265 -7.30 -6.33 16.28
CA ARG A 265 -8.44 -6.64 17.15
C ARG A 265 -9.09 -5.38 17.70
N LEU A 266 -8.29 -4.42 18.16
CA LEU A 266 -8.76 -3.15 18.69
C LEU A 266 -9.59 -2.37 17.65
N VAL A 267 -9.16 -2.32 16.39
CA VAL A 267 -9.92 -1.69 15.30
C VAL A 267 -11.25 -2.43 15.06
N TYR A 268 -11.25 -3.76 15.01
CA TYR A 268 -12.48 -4.55 14.87
C TYR A 268 -13.46 -4.29 16.02
N GLU A 269 -12.98 -4.30 17.26
CA GLU A 269 -13.81 -4.16 18.45
C GLU A 269 -14.32 -2.73 18.67
N ARG A 270 -13.52 -1.71 18.37
CA ARG A 270 -13.85 -0.30 18.69
C ARG A 270 -14.43 0.45 17.51
N MET A 271 -13.97 0.19 16.30
CA MET A 271 -14.43 0.88 15.09
C MET A 271 -15.46 0.08 14.28
N LYS A 272 -15.58 -1.25 14.52
CA LYS A 272 -16.51 -2.14 13.80
C LYS A 272 -16.25 -2.20 12.30
N ILE A 273 -14.98 -2.09 11.91
CA ILE A 273 -14.54 -2.17 10.51
C ILE A 273 -13.53 -3.30 10.33
N ILE A 274 -13.49 -3.83 9.12
CA ILE A 274 -12.59 -4.94 8.75
C ILE A 274 -11.31 -4.35 8.16
N ILE A 275 -10.17 -4.76 8.70
CA ILE A 275 -8.83 -4.44 8.20
C ILE A 275 -7.99 -5.72 8.10
N GLU A 276 -7.00 -5.73 7.20
CA GLU A 276 -6.00 -6.81 7.11
C GLU A 276 -4.82 -6.58 8.07
N PRO A 277 -4.03 -7.62 8.44
CA PRO A 277 -2.90 -7.47 9.38
C PRO A 277 -1.90 -6.38 8.97
N SER A 278 -1.54 -6.30 7.69
CA SER A 278 -0.66 -5.26 7.15
C SER A 278 -1.12 -3.83 7.43
N CYS A 279 -2.42 -3.64 7.50
CA CYS A 279 -3.07 -2.37 7.78
C CYS A 279 -2.93 -1.93 9.25
N ALA A 280 -2.85 -2.90 10.17
CA ALA A 280 -2.76 -2.64 11.61
C ALA A 280 -1.34 -2.24 12.09
N VAL A 281 -0.32 -2.45 11.26
CA VAL A 281 1.09 -2.24 11.63
C VAL A 281 1.39 -0.83 12.13
N PRO A 282 0.94 0.27 11.47
CA PRO A 282 1.19 1.63 11.98
C PRO A 282 0.55 1.88 13.35
N LEU A 283 -0.66 1.40 13.58
CA LEU A 283 -1.32 1.52 14.89
C LEU A 283 -0.57 0.71 15.95
N ALA A 284 -0.14 -0.51 15.63
CA ALA A 284 0.67 -1.35 16.53
C ALA A 284 1.98 -0.66 16.93
N ALA A 285 2.68 -0.07 15.95
CA ALA A 285 3.92 0.68 16.17
C ALA A 285 3.67 1.94 17.03
N LEU A 286 2.58 2.67 16.80
CA LEU A 286 2.17 3.80 17.63
C LEU A 286 1.92 3.35 19.07
N LEU A 287 1.10 2.31 19.27
CA LEU A 287 0.74 1.82 20.59
C LEU A 287 1.95 1.30 21.40
N ALA A 288 2.96 0.77 20.71
CA ALA A 288 4.22 0.35 21.33
C ALA A 288 5.12 1.54 21.74
N ASN A 289 4.86 2.75 21.23
CA ASN A 289 5.69 3.95 21.42
C ASN A 289 4.85 5.16 21.85
N LYS A 290 3.82 4.97 22.67
CA LYS A 290 2.79 5.98 23.02
C LYS A 290 3.34 7.33 23.47
N GLU A 291 4.42 7.32 24.26
CA GLU A 291 5.02 8.53 24.81
C GLU A 291 5.46 9.52 23.71
N ARG A 292 5.91 9.00 22.57
CA ARG A 292 6.29 9.81 21.39
C ARG A 292 5.12 10.56 20.77
N PHE A 293 3.91 10.02 20.91
CA PHE A 293 2.70 10.50 20.28
C PHE A 293 1.78 11.26 21.23
N ALA A 294 2.13 11.33 22.53
CA ALA A 294 1.30 11.92 23.55
C ALA A 294 0.83 13.35 23.20
N GLY A 295 -0.49 13.56 23.20
CA GLY A 295 -1.12 14.85 22.91
C GLY A 295 -1.08 15.30 21.45
N LYS A 296 -0.54 14.47 20.52
CA LYS A 296 -0.44 14.76 19.10
C LYS A 296 -1.72 14.43 18.35
N LYS A 297 -1.89 15.06 17.18
CA LYS A 297 -2.87 14.68 16.15
C LYS A 297 -2.20 13.79 15.12
N VAL A 298 -2.56 12.51 15.13
CA VAL A 298 -1.90 11.48 14.32
C VAL A 298 -2.83 10.95 13.25
N GLY A 299 -2.47 11.12 11.98
CA GLY A 299 -3.13 10.45 10.87
C GLY A 299 -2.56 9.05 10.68
N ILE A 300 -3.43 8.04 10.49
CA ILE A 300 -3.03 6.67 10.14
C ILE A 300 -3.76 6.24 8.87
N ILE A 301 -3.02 5.78 7.86
CA ILE A 301 -3.61 5.19 6.66
C ILE A 301 -3.92 3.71 6.92
N LEU A 302 -5.22 3.37 7.01
CA LEU A 302 -5.70 2.00 7.03
C LEU A 302 -5.67 1.43 5.61
N SER A 303 -4.58 0.80 5.24
CA SER A 303 -4.17 0.51 3.86
C SER A 303 -5.03 -0.50 3.11
N GLY A 304 -5.72 -1.41 3.82
CA GLY A 304 -6.58 -2.43 3.20
C GLY A 304 -7.33 -3.30 4.20
N GLY A 305 -8.33 -4.04 3.68
CA GLY A 305 -9.20 -4.91 4.47
C GLY A 305 -9.38 -6.33 3.89
N ASN A 306 -8.50 -6.78 3.00
CA ASN A 306 -8.60 -8.07 2.32
C ASN A 306 -8.07 -9.22 3.18
N VAL A 307 -8.88 -9.67 4.12
CA VAL A 307 -8.57 -10.76 5.06
C VAL A 307 -9.56 -11.92 4.91
N ASP A 308 -9.10 -13.12 5.15
CA ASP A 308 -9.96 -14.31 5.26
C ASP A 308 -10.61 -14.32 6.66
N LEU A 309 -11.90 -14.00 6.72
CA LEU A 309 -12.65 -13.96 7.97
C LEU A 309 -12.75 -15.34 8.67
N GLY A 310 -12.52 -16.44 7.95
CA GLY A 310 -12.44 -17.79 8.51
C GLY A 310 -11.08 -18.10 9.17
N LYS A 311 -10.10 -17.19 9.06
CA LYS A 311 -8.73 -17.38 9.55
C LYS A 311 -8.19 -16.14 10.26
N LEU A 312 -9.05 -15.45 11.00
CA LEU A 312 -8.61 -14.33 11.82
C LEU A 312 -7.63 -14.80 12.91
N PRO A 313 -6.59 -14.02 13.23
CA PRO A 313 -5.57 -14.41 14.19
C PRO A 313 -6.01 -14.27 15.66
N PHE A 314 -7.28 -13.98 15.92
CA PHE A 314 -7.87 -13.79 17.26
C PHE A 314 -9.28 -14.35 17.33
#